data_e31ffa8daf4588984a42b85f75530c61
#
_entry.id   e31ffa8daf4588984a42b85f75530c61
#
_cell.length_a   1.000
_cell.length_b   1.000
_cell.length_c   1.000
_cell.angle_alpha   90.00
_cell.angle_beta   90.00
_cell.angle_gamma   90.00
#
_symmetry.space_group_name_H-M   'P 1'
#
loop_
_entity.id
_entity.type
_entity.pdbx_description
1 polymer ?
#
loop_
_entity_poly.entity_id
_entity_poly.type
_entity_poly.pdbx_seq_one_letter_code
_entity_poly.pdbx_strand_id
1 'polypeptide(L)'
;MIKKIVSISVCFLLIFLCGCSQESKFGVQQFVERMNSQYGTDFATADFILGTDETKESYLFCEKDEMLISLSLDTNNTIRGVGLLLTESMDINDGLNTFLHICCVFTGESEENQRATLTNCQITAEKIKYADSNFVITVGKFKYSVICNNYSVTLFCDRT
;
A
#
# COMPACT_ATOMS: atom_id res chain seq x y z
N MET A 1 22.23 48.57 13.79
CA MET A 1 20.99 47.81 13.99
C MET A 1 20.72 46.82 12.85
N ILE A 2 20.98 47.14 11.59
CA ILE A 2 20.66 46.28 10.41
C ILE A 2 21.38 44.90 10.41
N LYS A 3 22.67 44.84 10.85
CA LYS A 3 23.45 43.59 10.89
C LYS A 3 22.89 42.52 11.85
N LYS A 4 22.22 42.90 12.94
CA LYS A 4 21.59 41.95 13.88
C LYS A 4 20.31 41.34 13.35
N ILE A 5 19.54 42.08 12.54
CA ILE A 5 18.27 41.62 11.97
C ILE A 5 18.53 40.56 10.86
N VAL A 6 19.57 40.77 10.04
CA VAL A 6 19.95 39.83 8.99
C VAL A 6 20.40 38.49 9.59
N SER A 7 21.14 38.52 10.71
CA SER A 7 21.61 37.29 11.37
C SER A 7 20.47 36.44 11.95
N ILE A 8 19.44 37.07 12.49
CA ILE A 8 18.26 36.37 13.04
C ILE A 8 17.41 35.77 11.91
N SER A 9 17.26 36.49 10.79
CA SER A 9 16.51 36.00 9.61
C SER A 9 17.18 34.79 8.96
N VAL A 10 18.51 34.75 8.88
CA VAL A 10 19.26 33.60 8.34
C VAL A 10 19.18 32.39 9.26
N CYS A 11 19.21 32.58 10.59
CA CYS A 11 19.01 31.48 11.54
C CYS A 11 17.59 30.90 11.46
N PHE A 12 16.57 31.72 11.26
CA PHE A 12 15.19 31.24 11.07
C PHE A 12 15.03 30.45 9.76
N LEU A 13 15.68 30.90 8.69
CA LEU A 13 15.66 30.19 7.40
C LEU A 13 16.37 28.82 7.48
N LEU A 14 17.46 28.73 8.24
CA LEU A 14 18.19 27.46 8.42
C LEU A 14 17.44 26.46 9.30
N ILE A 15 16.60 26.92 10.24
CA ILE A 15 15.74 26.01 11.03
C ILE A 15 14.67 25.37 10.15
N PHE A 16 14.17 26.06 9.13
CA PHE A 16 13.21 25.48 8.17
C PHE A 16 13.86 24.52 7.17
N LEU A 17 15.19 24.62 6.92
CA LEU A 17 15.92 23.70 6.04
C LEU A 17 16.45 22.47 6.78
N CYS A 18 16.55 22.50 8.09
CA CYS A 18 16.88 21.35 8.95
C CYS A 18 15.65 20.55 9.39
N GLY A 19 14.50 20.69 8.72
CA GLY A 19 13.45 19.71 8.78
C GLY A 19 14.02 18.40 8.26
N CYS A 20 14.68 17.61 9.14
CA CYS A 20 14.89 16.20 8.92
C CYS A 20 13.56 15.65 8.42
N SER A 21 13.51 15.25 7.16
CA SER A 21 12.49 14.34 6.69
C SER A 21 12.70 13.03 7.45
N GLN A 22 12.24 12.97 8.70
CA GLN A 22 11.82 11.69 9.23
C GLN A 22 10.78 11.23 8.21
N GLU A 23 11.14 10.25 7.40
CA GLU A 23 10.14 9.48 6.65
C GLU A 23 9.10 9.11 7.69
N SER A 24 7.95 9.77 7.64
CA SER A 24 6.89 9.51 8.60
C SER A 24 6.54 8.04 8.41
N LYS A 25 6.76 7.24 9.44
CA LYS A 25 6.50 5.80 9.41
C LYS A 25 5.08 5.61 8.92
N PHE A 26 4.93 5.01 7.74
CA PHE A 26 3.62 4.77 7.15
C PHE A 26 2.98 3.58 7.85
N GLY A 27 2.20 3.86 8.88
CA GLY A 27 1.52 2.87 9.71
C GLY A 27 0.06 2.66 9.32
N VAL A 28 -0.59 1.73 10.01
CA VAL A 28 -1.99 1.33 9.76
C VAL A 28 -2.96 2.50 9.87
N GLN A 29 -2.80 3.36 10.88
CA GLN A 29 -3.66 4.53 11.04
C GLN A 29 -3.61 5.44 9.82
N GLN A 30 -2.42 5.74 9.29
CA GLN A 30 -2.25 6.57 8.10
C GLN A 30 -2.81 5.90 6.85
N PHE A 31 -2.68 4.58 6.75
CA PHE A 31 -3.28 3.81 5.67
C PHE A 31 -4.81 3.94 5.69
N VAL A 32 -5.44 3.70 6.83
CA VAL A 32 -6.89 3.82 7.05
C VAL A 32 -7.38 5.24 6.74
N GLU A 33 -6.72 6.27 7.29
CA GLU A 33 -7.08 7.67 7.05
C GLU A 33 -7.03 8.04 5.55
N ARG A 34 -6.01 7.56 4.83
CA ARG A 34 -5.89 7.81 3.39
C ARG A 34 -6.91 7.05 2.57
N MET A 35 -7.15 5.76 2.87
CA MET A 35 -8.19 4.99 2.20
C MET A 35 -9.55 5.67 2.35
N ASN A 36 -9.92 6.06 3.57
CA ASN A 36 -11.20 6.72 3.84
C ASN A 36 -11.31 8.09 3.16
N SER A 37 -10.26 8.91 3.21
CA SER A 37 -10.30 10.27 2.66
C SER A 37 -10.22 10.32 1.15
N GLN A 38 -9.49 9.41 0.51
CA GLN A 38 -9.26 9.44 -0.94
C GLN A 38 -10.28 8.61 -1.72
N TYR A 39 -10.74 7.50 -1.13
CA TYR A 39 -11.57 6.51 -1.83
C TYR A 39 -12.93 6.29 -1.18
N GLY A 40 -13.24 7.05 -0.11
CA GLY A 40 -14.56 6.99 0.53
C GLY A 40 -14.84 5.66 1.25
N THR A 41 -13.79 4.91 1.61
CA THR A 41 -13.95 3.71 2.43
C THR A 41 -14.31 4.09 3.87
N ASP A 42 -14.81 3.17 4.65
CA ASP A 42 -15.20 3.36 6.05
C ASP A 42 -14.43 2.40 6.98
N PHE A 43 -13.15 2.15 6.68
CA PHE A 43 -12.28 1.35 7.53
C PHE A 43 -12.05 2.02 8.89
N ALA A 44 -11.99 1.20 9.94
CA ALA A 44 -11.43 1.59 11.23
C ALA A 44 -10.11 0.84 11.46
N THR A 45 -9.19 1.44 12.21
CA THR A 45 -7.92 0.77 12.57
C THR A 45 -8.17 -0.54 13.32
N ALA A 46 -9.28 -0.60 14.10
CA ALA A 46 -9.68 -1.80 14.84
C ALA A 46 -10.18 -2.95 13.95
N ASP A 47 -10.50 -2.71 12.68
CA ASP A 47 -10.89 -3.74 11.72
C ASP A 47 -9.70 -4.61 11.29
N PHE A 48 -8.48 -4.10 11.50
CA PHE A 48 -7.24 -4.79 11.17
C PHE A 48 -6.76 -5.64 12.34
N ILE A 49 -6.92 -6.95 12.23
CA ILE A 49 -6.59 -7.93 13.27
C ILE A 49 -5.18 -8.46 13.03
N LEU A 50 -4.37 -8.49 14.08
CA LEU A 50 -3.02 -9.02 14.04
C LEU A 50 -3.04 -10.55 13.87
N GLY A 51 -2.38 -11.01 12.83
CA GLY A 51 -2.01 -12.41 12.62
C GLY A 51 -0.50 -12.57 12.58
N THR A 52 -0.03 -13.75 12.89
CA THR A 52 1.38 -14.14 12.72
C THR A 52 1.43 -15.43 11.92
N ASP A 53 2.35 -15.51 10.98
CA ASP A 53 2.62 -16.74 10.28
C ASP A 53 3.75 -17.56 10.98
N GLU A 54 4.06 -18.71 10.41
CA GLU A 54 5.12 -19.59 10.93
C GLU A 54 6.52 -18.94 10.85
N THR A 55 6.72 -17.94 9.98
CA THR A 55 7.97 -17.18 9.82
C THR A 55 8.11 -16.07 10.86
N LYS A 56 7.12 -15.87 11.73
CA LYS A 56 7.01 -14.77 12.72
C LYS A 56 6.92 -13.39 12.09
N GLU A 57 6.60 -13.29 10.82
CA GLU A 57 6.22 -12.02 10.22
C GLU A 57 4.85 -11.58 10.75
N SER A 58 4.72 -10.30 11.03
CA SER A 58 3.48 -9.73 11.54
C SER A 58 2.63 -9.24 10.37
N TYR A 59 1.40 -9.71 10.30
CA TYR A 59 0.43 -9.28 9.32
C TYR A 59 -0.81 -8.74 10.02
N LEU A 60 -1.41 -7.73 9.44
CA LEU A 60 -2.73 -7.27 9.81
C LEU A 60 -3.71 -7.65 8.72
N PHE A 61 -4.84 -8.19 9.11
CA PHE A 61 -5.90 -8.62 8.21
C PHE A 61 -7.18 -7.86 8.50
N CYS A 62 -7.85 -7.40 7.43
CA CYS A 62 -9.18 -6.83 7.49
C CYS A 62 -10.07 -7.58 6.49
N GLU A 63 -11.12 -8.21 6.99
CA GLU A 63 -12.15 -8.83 6.16
C GLU A 63 -13.35 -7.89 6.09
N LYS A 64 -13.69 -7.44 4.91
CA LYS A 64 -14.80 -6.55 4.65
C LYS A 64 -15.33 -6.73 3.23
N ASP A 65 -16.66 -6.79 3.07
CA ASP A 65 -17.31 -6.87 1.76
C ASP A 65 -16.75 -8.01 0.86
N GLU A 66 -16.55 -9.20 1.44
CA GLU A 66 -15.98 -10.39 0.78
C GLU A 66 -14.50 -10.25 0.35
N MET A 67 -13.85 -9.15 0.75
CA MET A 67 -12.43 -8.91 0.53
C MET A 67 -11.62 -9.20 1.78
N LEU A 68 -10.46 -9.79 1.61
CA LEU A 68 -9.45 -9.88 2.66
C LEU A 68 -8.25 -9.01 2.29
N ILE A 69 -8.11 -7.88 2.97
CA ILE A 69 -6.96 -7.00 2.84
C ILE A 69 -5.90 -7.45 3.84
N SER A 70 -4.66 -7.54 3.41
CA SER A 70 -3.51 -7.84 4.28
C SER A 70 -2.49 -6.71 4.22
N LEU A 71 -1.91 -6.39 5.39
CA LEU A 71 -0.81 -5.44 5.53
C LEU A 71 0.36 -6.16 6.19
N SER A 72 1.49 -6.28 5.51
CA SER A 72 2.71 -6.80 6.12
C SER A 72 3.44 -5.66 6.83
N LEU A 73 3.95 -5.93 8.05
CA LEU A 73 4.59 -4.95 8.90
C LEU A 73 6.08 -5.27 9.08
N ASP A 74 6.88 -4.22 9.15
CA ASP A 74 8.25 -4.34 9.64
C ASP A 74 8.31 -4.37 11.18
N THR A 75 9.50 -4.54 11.73
CA THR A 75 9.76 -4.55 13.19
C THR A 75 9.42 -3.24 13.90
N ASN A 76 9.17 -2.15 13.16
CA ASN A 76 8.80 -0.84 13.66
C ASN A 76 7.30 -0.54 13.48
N ASN A 77 6.49 -1.55 13.14
CA ASN A 77 5.07 -1.41 12.80
C ASN A 77 4.80 -0.48 11.59
N THR A 78 5.77 -0.37 10.67
CA THR A 78 5.60 0.34 9.40
C THR A 78 5.10 -0.65 8.35
N ILE A 79 4.14 -0.25 7.53
CA ILE A 79 3.65 -1.08 6.44
C ILE A 79 4.75 -1.23 5.40
N ARG A 80 5.15 -2.47 5.17
CA ARG A 80 6.16 -2.91 4.22
C ARG A 80 5.55 -3.43 2.93
N GLY A 81 4.34 -3.95 3.02
CA GLY A 81 3.60 -4.48 1.89
C GLY A 81 2.10 -4.48 2.12
N VAL A 82 1.36 -4.55 1.05
CA VAL A 82 -0.10 -4.62 1.03
C VAL A 82 -0.55 -5.77 0.13
N GLY A 83 -1.65 -6.41 0.49
CA GLY A 83 -2.21 -7.50 -0.28
C GLY A 83 -3.72 -7.48 -0.31
N LEU A 84 -4.30 -8.12 -1.31
CA LEU A 84 -5.72 -8.33 -1.47
C LEU A 84 -5.98 -9.76 -1.94
N LEU A 85 -6.80 -10.49 -1.19
CA LEU A 85 -7.32 -11.79 -1.61
C LEU A 85 -8.67 -11.59 -2.30
N LEU A 86 -8.77 -12.08 -3.53
CA LEU A 86 -9.98 -12.14 -4.33
C LEU A 86 -10.51 -13.57 -4.32
N THR A 87 -11.77 -13.75 -3.95
CA THR A 87 -12.48 -15.03 -3.98
C THR A 87 -13.28 -15.19 -5.28
N GLU A 88 -13.76 -16.41 -5.58
CA GLU A 88 -14.58 -16.66 -6.77
C GLU A 88 -15.89 -15.86 -6.80
N SER A 89 -16.42 -15.48 -5.63
CA SER A 89 -17.66 -14.71 -5.52
C SER A 89 -17.53 -13.26 -5.91
N MET A 90 -16.28 -12.74 -5.96
CA MET A 90 -16.00 -11.34 -6.18
C MET A 90 -15.87 -11.01 -7.68
N ASP A 91 -16.43 -9.88 -8.11
CA ASP A 91 -16.11 -9.35 -9.44
C ASP A 91 -14.62 -8.95 -9.51
N ILE A 92 -13.93 -9.51 -10.49
CA ILE A 92 -12.48 -9.32 -10.63
C ILE A 92 -12.10 -7.87 -10.93
N ASN A 93 -12.97 -7.10 -11.60
CA ASN A 93 -12.69 -5.68 -11.91
C ASN A 93 -12.84 -4.83 -10.63
N ASP A 94 -13.83 -5.13 -9.79
CA ASP A 94 -14.01 -4.46 -8.50
C ASP A 94 -12.83 -4.76 -7.58
N GLY A 95 -12.40 -6.03 -7.55
CA GLY A 95 -11.19 -6.42 -6.81
C GLY A 95 -9.93 -5.73 -7.30
N LEU A 96 -9.73 -5.63 -8.61
CA LEU A 96 -8.58 -4.92 -9.19
C LEU A 96 -8.63 -3.40 -8.93
N ASN A 97 -9.80 -2.79 -8.97
CA ASN A 97 -9.94 -1.38 -8.60
C ASN A 97 -9.62 -1.16 -7.12
N THR A 98 -10.08 -2.04 -6.24
CA THR A 98 -9.73 -1.99 -4.82
C THR A 98 -8.23 -2.16 -4.61
N PHE A 99 -7.59 -3.12 -5.29
CA PHE A 99 -6.13 -3.30 -5.23
C PHE A 99 -5.37 -2.09 -5.75
N LEU A 100 -5.85 -1.47 -6.85
CA LEU A 100 -5.29 -0.22 -7.36
C LEU A 100 -5.29 0.87 -6.29
N HIS A 101 -6.42 1.09 -5.61
CA HIS A 101 -6.55 2.10 -4.55
C HIS A 101 -5.61 1.81 -3.36
N ILE A 102 -5.54 0.55 -2.93
CA ILE A 102 -4.63 0.09 -1.88
C ILE A 102 -3.18 0.39 -2.28
N CYS A 103 -2.79 0.07 -3.52
CA CYS A 103 -1.45 0.36 -4.05
C CYS A 103 -1.16 1.87 -4.11
N CYS A 104 -2.10 2.70 -4.57
CA CYS A 104 -1.93 4.16 -4.59
C CYS A 104 -1.64 4.72 -3.19
N VAL A 105 -2.40 4.29 -2.18
CA VAL A 105 -2.20 4.71 -0.79
C VAL A 105 -0.84 4.26 -0.26
N PHE A 106 -0.41 3.04 -0.59
CA PHE A 106 0.85 2.46 -0.12
C PHE A 106 2.07 3.05 -0.81
N THR A 107 2.03 3.20 -2.14
CA THR A 107 3.16 3.69 -2.94
C THR A 107 3.28 5.20 -2.92
N GLY A 108 2.16 5.90 -2.72
CA GLY A 108 2.03 7.36 -2.85
C GLY A 108 1.92 7.83 -4.31
N GLU A 109 1.74 6.91 -5.26
CA GLU A 109 1.58 7.22 -6.68
C GLU A 109 0.15 7.67 -6.99
N SER A 110 0.00 8.45 -8.07
CA SER A 110 -1.32 8.77 -8.59
C SER A 110 -2.02 7.52 -9.16
N GLU A 111 -3.35 7.55 -9.20
CA GLU A 111 -4.13 6.44 -9.77
C GLU A 111 -3.76 6.15 -11.22
N GLU A 112 -3.52 7.18 -12.04
CA GLU A 112 -3.10 7.05 -13.43
C GLU A 112 -1.77 6.29 -13.54
N ASN A 113 -0.75 6.71 -12.76
CA ASN A 113 0.57 6.07 -12.76
C ASN A 113 0.51 4.64 -12.23
N GLN A 114 -0.25 4.42 -11.15
CA GLN A 114 -0.40 3.10 -10.56
C GLN A 114 -1.16 2.14 -11.48
N ARG A 115 -2.19 2.60 -12.18
CA ARG A 115 -2.93 1.84 -13.20
C ARG A 115 -2.02 1.46 -14.36
N ALA A 116 -1.20 2.39 -14.86
CA ALA A 116 -0.20 2.10 -15.89
C ALA A 116 0.81 1.05 -15.41
N THR A 117 1.27 1.16 -14.16
CA THR A 117 2.19 0.18 -13.54
C THR A 117 1.56 -1.21 -13.47
N LEU A 118 0.33 -1.34 -12.96
CA LEU A 118 -0.37 -2.63 -12.88
C LEU A 118 -0.58 -3.25 -14.27
N THR A 119 -0.94 -2.43 -15.28
CA THR A 119 -1.10 -2.87 -16.67
C THR A 119 0.23 -3.38 -17.23
N ASN A 120 1.34 -2.66 -17.02
CA ASN A 120 2.67 -3.07 -17.46
C ASN A 120 3.13 -4.36 -16.75
N CYS A 121 2.72 -4.55 -15.49
CA CYS A 121 2.93 -5.79 -14.75
C CYS A 121 1.98 -6.92 -15.17
N GLN A 122 1.12 -6.71 -16.17
CA GLN A 122 0.10 -7.68 -16.62
C GLN A 122 -0.93 -8.03 -15.52
N ILE A 123 -1.09 -7.20 -14.52
CA ILE A 123 -2.12 -7.34 -13.48
C ILE A 123 -3.40 -6.71 -14.01
N THR A 124 -4.10 -7.46 -14.85
CA THR A 124 -5.35 -7.07 -15.51
C THR A 124 -6.38 -8.19 -15.38
N ALA A 125 -7.66 -7.87 -15.46
CA ALA A 125 -8.73 -8.85 -15.32
C ALA A 125 -8.58 -10.01 -16.33
N GLU A 126 -8.22 -9.70 -17.58
CA GLU A 126 -8.01 -10.71 -18.61
C GLU A 126 -6.87 -11.68 -18.24
N LYS A 127 -5.72 -11.14 -17.82
CA LYS A 127 -4.56 -11.97 -17.47
C LYS A 127 -4.77 -12.80 -16.23
N ILE A 128 -5.37 -12.21 -15.18
CA ILE A 128 -5.63 -12.88 -13.91
C ILE A 128 -6.66 -14.01 -14.09
N LYS A 129 -7.74 -13.77 -14.86
CA LYS A 129 -8.79 -14.76 -15.11
C LYS A 129 -8.27 -16.04 -15.78
N TYR A 130 -7.20 -15.93 -16.57
CA TYR A 130 -6.61 -17.04 -17.34
C TYR A 130 -5.19 -17.39 -16.84
N ALA A 131 -4.80 -16.90 -15.66
CA ALA A 131 -3.48 -17.19 -15.12
C ALA A 131 -3.44 -18.61 -14.53
N ASP A 132 -2.67 -19.48 -15.18
CA ASP A 132 -2.40 -20.84 -14.68
C ASP A 132 -1.18 -20.88 -13.74
N SER A 133 -0.53 -19.75 -13.50
CA SER A 133 0.73 -19.71 -12.74
C SER A 133 0.92 -18.39 -11.99
N ASN A 134 1.59 -18.53 -10.87
CA ASN A 134 2.06 -17.39 -10.07
C ASN A 134 3.16 -16.61 -10.81
N PHE A 135 3.17 -15.31 -10.67
CA PHE A 135 4.24 -14.48 -11.20
C PHE A 135 4.60 -13.33 -10.28
N VAL A 136 5.82 -12.83 -10.44
CA VAL A 136 6.39 -11.72 -9.66
C VAL A 136 7.08 -10.76 -10.61
N ILE A 137 6.79 -9.47 -10.49
CA ILE A 137 7.41 -8.40 -11.29
C ILE A 137 7.87 -7.29 -10.35
N THR A 138 9.11 -6.81 -10.53
CA THR A 138 9.66 -5.69 -9.78
C THR A 138 9.67 -4.43 -10.63
N VAL A 139 9.10 -3.35 -10.12
CA VAL A 139 9.10 -2.01 -10.74
C VAL A 139 9.63 -1.00 -9.73
N GLY A 140 10.82 -0.45 -9.99
CA GLY A 140 11.49 0.46 -9.07
C GLY A 140 11.76 -0.20 -7.72
N LYS A 141 11.20 0.37 -6.66
CA LYS A 141 11.32 -0.12 -5.28
C LYS A 141 10.14 -0.99 -4.82
N PHE A 142 9.28 -1.40 -5.74
CA PHE A 142 8.11 -2.22 -5.43
C PHE A 142 8.13 -3.53 -6.19
N LYS A 143 7.71 -4.57 -5.51
CA LYS A 143 7.55 -5.92 -6.03
C LYS A 143 6.07 -6.26 -6.05
N TYR A 144 5.53 -6.54 -7.22
CA TYR A 144 4.16 -6.97 -7.42
C TYR A 144 4.13 -8.47 -7.62
N SER A 145 3.28 -9.16 -6.88
CA SER A 145 3.14 -10.61 -6.95
C SER A 145 1.67 -10.97 -7.16
N VAL A 146 1.44 -11.95 -8.01
CA VAL A 146 0.13 -12.58 -8.24
C VAL A 146 0.25 -14.05 -7.93
N ILE A 147 -0.58 -14.54 -7.02
CA ILE A 147 -0.67 -15.94 -6.65
C ILE A 147 -2.07 -16.42 -6.99
N CYS A 148 -2.17 -17.30 -7.96
CA CYS A 148 -3.43 -17.88 -8.40
C CYS A 148 -3.56 -19.31 -7.87
N ASN A 149 -4.72 -19.65 -7.37
CA ASN A 149 -5.11 -21.02 -7.09
C ASN A 149 -6.53 -21.27 -7.64
N ASN A 150 -7.02 -22.49 -7.54
CA ASN A 150 -8.30 -22.89 -8.15
C ASN A 150 -9.52 -22.09 -7.66
N TYR A 151 -9.42 -21.38 -6.53
CA TYR A 151 -10.55 -20.73 -5.84
C TYR A 151 -10.32 -19.28 -5.49
N SER A 152 -9.10 -18.78 -5.68
CA SER A 152 -8.77 -17.41 -5.30
C SER A 152 -7.55 -16.88 -6.03
N VAL A 153 -7.46 -15.56 -6.06
CA VAL A 153 -6.28 -14.83 -6.52
C VAL A 153 -5.80 -13.92 -5.41
N THR A 154 -4.53 -14.00 -5.05
CA THR A 154 -3.93 -13.08 -4.10
C THR A 154 -2.99 -12.14 -4.84
N LEU A 155 -3.20 -10.87 -4.64
CA LEU A 155 -2.41 -9.77 -5.20
C LEU A 155 -1.59 -9.15 -4.09
N PHE A 156 -0.30 -8.92 -4.32
CA PHE A 156 0.59 -8.25 -3.37
C PHE A 156 1.37 -7.12 -4.03
N CYS A 157 1.65 -6.09 -3.24
CA CYS A 157 2.61 -5.03 -3.55
C CYS A 157 3.49 -4.83 -2.31
N ASP A 158 4.77 -5.21 -2.41
CA ASP A 158 5.75 -5.11 -1.33
C ASP A 158 6.84 -4.10 -1.68
N ARG A 159 7.40 -3.45 -0.67
CA ARG A 159 8.60 -2.64 -0.81
C ARG A 159 9.84 -3.54 -0.76
N THR A 160 10.72 -3.42 -1.77
CA THR A 160 11.98 -4.19 -1.87
C THR A 160 13.10 -3.59 -1.05
#